data_fbd42e135e5a3bb4c8d341dd0ba4ef8e
#
_entry.id   fbd42e135e5a3bb4c8d341dd0ba4ef8e
#
_cell.length_a   1.000
_cell.length_b   1.000
_cell.length_c   1.000
_cell.angle_alpha   90.00
_cell.angle_beta   90.00
_cell.angle_gamma   90.00
#
_symmetry.space_group_name_H-M   'P 1'
#
loop_
_entity.id
_entity.type
_entity.pdbx_description
1 polymer ?
#
loop_
_entity_poly.entity_id
_entity_poly.type
_entity_poly.pdbx_seq_one_letter_code
_entity_poly.pdbx_strand_id
1 'polypeptide(L)'
;EEEVTQAIFNHEVEEGDILVIRYEGPKGGPGMREMLNPTSALAGMQIKNVGLITDGRFSGGTRGPCIGHVSPEAMSDGPIGAIEDGDIIEIDIENRFINVELSDEEISNRLANRKNPKRDVDGWLSIYSKVVQSADTGAILR
;
A
#
# COMPACT_ATOMS: atom_id res chain seq x y z
N GLU A 1 -0.13 -6.81 4.60
CA GLU A 1 0.51 -7.94 3.88
C GLU A 1 -0.12 -9.28 4.27
N GLU A 2 -0.35 -9.52 5.55
CA GLU A 2 -0.92 -10.77 6.06
C GLU A 2 -2.36 -10.97 5.58
N GLU A 3 -3.20 -9.93 5.68
CA GLU A 3 -4.60 -9.97 5.24
C GLU A 3 -4.72 -10.23 3.74
N VAL A 4 -3.94 -9.51 2.94
CA VAL A 4 -3.89 -9.73 1.48
C VAL A 4 -3.41 -11.14 1.14
N THR A 5 -2.36 -11.63 1.80
CA THR A 5 -1.88 -12.99 1.59
C THR A 5 -2.95 -14.03 1.94
N GLN A 6 -3.69 -13.80 3.02
CA GLN A 6 -4.79 -14.69 3.43
C GLN A 6 -5.95 -14.65 2.43
N ALA A 7 -6.35 -13.47 1.95
CA ALA A 7 -7.39 -13.32 0.93
C ALA A 7 -7.04 -14.08 -0.36
N ILE A 8 -5.77 -14.02 -0.79
CA ILE A 8 -5.29 -14.80 -1.94
C ILE A 8 -5.47 -16.30 -1.72
N PHE A 9 -5.06 -16.83 -0.56
CA PHE A 9 -5.19 -18.25 -0.25
C PHE A 9 -6.64 -18.71 -0.05
N ASN A 10 -7.51 -17.81 0.38
CA ASN A 10 -8.94 -18.06 0.53
C ASN A 10 -9.71 -17.98 -0.80
N HIS A 11 -9.05 -17.69 -1.93
CA HIS A 11 -9.69 -17.46 -3.23
C HIS A 11 -10.69 -16.29 -3.25
N GLU A 12 -10.41 -15.25 -2.47
CA GLU A 12 -11.22 -14.03 -2.40
C GLU A 12 -10.78 -12.98 -3.44
N VAL A 13 -9.69 -13.26 -4.17
CA VAL A 13 -9.10 -12.37 -5.19
C VAL A 13 -9.43 -12.88 -6.57
N GLU A 14 -9.95 -12.00 -7.41
CA GLU A 14 -10.35 -12.29 -8.78
C GLU A 14 -9.43 -11.58 -9.80
N GLU A 15 -9.51 -12.03 -11.05
CA GLU A 15 -8.79 -11.40 -12.16
C GLU A 15 -9.33 -9.98 -12.40
N GLY A 16 -8.45 -9.01 -12.45
CA GLY A 16 -8.78 -7.59 -12.59
C GLY A 16 -8.73 -6.81 -11.29
N ASP A 17 -8.61 -7.48 -10.15
CA ASP A 17 -8.50 -6.80 -8.86
C ASP A 17 -7.18 -6.03 -8.71
N ILE A 18 -7.24 -4.96 -7.94
CA ILE A 18 -6.07 -4.23 -7.47
C ILE A 18 -6.00 -4.34 -5.94
N LEU A 19 -5.01 -5.06 -5.46
CA LEU A 19 -4.78 -5.27 -4.04
C LEU A 19 -4.01 -4.08 -3.45
N VAL A 20 -4.58 -3.48 -2.41
CA VAL A 20 -4.01 -2.29 -1.76
C VAL A 20 -3.43 -2.66 -0.41
N ILE A 21 -2.12 -2.57 -0.27
CA ILE A 21 -1.41 -2.79 0.99
C ILE A 21 -0.95 -1.44 1.53
N ARG A 22 -1.55 -1.00 2.60
CA ARG A 22 -1.34 0.35 3.16
C ARG A 22 -0.83 0.32 4.59
N TYR A 23 -0.35 1.46 5.08
CA TYR A 23 0.30 1.61 6.39
C TYR A 23 1.63 0.85 6.52
N GLU A 24 2.29 0.59 5.39
CA GLU A 24 3.60 -0.05 5.31
C GLU A 24 4.71 0.93 4.85
N GLY A 25 4.34 2.21 4.72
CA GLY A 25 5.27 3.29 4.39
C GLY A 25 6.25 3.63 5.52
N PRO A 26 7.11 4.63 5.32
CA PRO A 26 8.15 5.00 6.28
C PRO A 26 7.66 5.26 7.71
N LYS A 27 6.50 5.90 7.86
CA LYS A 27 5.90 6.19 9.17
C LYS A 27 4.97 5.07 9.64
N GLY A 28 4.14 4.57 8.74
CA GLY A 28 3.13 3.55 9.05
C GLY A 28 3.72 2.18 9.31
N GLY A 29 4.76 1.80 8.57
CA GLY A 29 5.53 0.57 8.72
C GLY A 29 7.00 0.86 8.93
N PRO A 30 7.41 1.47 10.08
CA PRO A 30 8.77 1.93 10.26
C PRO A 30 9.79 0.81 10.06
N GLY A 31 10.80 1.12 9.22
CA GLY A 31 11.74 0.12 8.69
C GLY A 31 11.33 -0.47 7.35
N MET A 32 10.07 -0.25 6.90
CA MET A 32 9.52 -0.67 5.60
C MET A 32 9.96 -2.09 5.23
N ARG A 33 9.31 -3.08 5.83
CA ARG A 33 9.59 -4.49 5.49
C ARG A 33 9.47 -4.73 3.98
N GLU A 34 10.31 -5.61 3.48
CA GLU A 34 10.31 -6.01 2.09
C GLU A 34 9.26 -7.10 1.86
N MET A 35 8.18 -6.77 1.15
CA MET A 35 7.06 -7.67 0.94
C MET A 35 7.28 -8.54 -0.29
N LEU A 36 7.19 -9.87 -0.12
CA LEU A 36 7.29 -10.87 -1.19
C LEU A 36 6.09 -11.82 -1.18
N ASN A 37 5.51 -12.08 0.00
CA ASN A 37 4.48 -13.11 0.17
C ASN A 37 3.26 -12.91 -0.75
N PRO A 38 2.65 -11.71 -0.88
CA PRO A 38 1.49 -11.52 -1.75
C PRO A 38 1.78 -11.89 -3.21
N THR A 39 2.92 -11.45 -3.74
CA THR A 39 3.29 -11.72 -5.14
C THR A 39 3.63 -13.19 -5.37
N SER A 40 4.27 -13.85 -4.39
CA SER A 40 4.55 -15.28 -4.44
C SER A 40 3.26 -16.11 -4.34
N ALA A 41 2.30 -15.68 -3.50
CA ALA A 41 1.01 -16.33 -3.37
C ALA A 41 0.20 -16.24 -4.68
N LEU A 42 0.10 -15.05 -5.30
CA LEU A 42 -0.56 -14.88 -6.61
C LEU A 42 0.07 -15.79 -7.68
N ALA A 43 1.39 -15.84 -7.73
CA ALA A 43 2.10 -16.72 -8.67
C ALA A 43 1.85 -18.20 -8.40
N GLY A 44 1.87 -18.62 -7.13
CA GLY A 44 1.60 -20.00 -6.71
C GLY A 44 0.16 -20.44 -6.99
N MET A 45 -0.80 -19.55 -6.82
CA MET A 45 -2.22 -19.77 -7.11
C MET A 45 -2.58 -19.58 -8.59
N GLN A 46 -1.61 -19.17 -9.42
CA GLN A 46 -1.79 -18.90 -10.84
C GLN A 46 -2.84 -17.82 -11.16
N ILE A 47 -3.08 -16.91 -10.22
CA ILE A 47 -3.98 -15.77 -10.43
C ILE A 47 -3.25 -14.72 -11.29
N LYS A 48 -3.90 -14.31 -12.37
CA LYS A 48 -3.33 -13.38 -13.37
C LYS A 48 -4.08 -12.07 -13.38
N ASN A 49 -3.45 -11.05 -13.99
CA ASN A 49 -4.05 -9.72 -14.17
C ASN A 49 -4.52 -9.07 -12.86
N VAL A 50 -3.78 -9.28 -11.78
CA VAL A 50 -3.99 -8.63 -10.49
C VAL A 50 -2.88 -7.62 -10.28
N GLY A 51 -3.27 -6.37 -9.97
CA GLY A 51 -2.34 -5.32 -9.59
C GLY A 51 -2.11 -5.29 -8.08
N LEU A 52 -0.91 -4.87 -7.66
CA LEU A 52 -0.63 -4.57 -6.26
C LEU A 52 -0.08 -3.15 -6.13
N ILE A 53 -0.65 -2.38 -5.21
CA ILE A 53 -0.14 -1.07 -4.84
C ILE A 53 0.13 -1.01 -3.34
N THR A 54 1.16 -0.27 -2.94
CA THR A 54 1.50 -0.09 -1.53
C THR A 54 2.23 1.22 -1.27
N ASP A 55 2.01 1.80 -0.11
CA ASP A 55 2.85 2.89 0.41
C ASP A 55 4.18 2.36 1.00
N GLY A 56 4.30 1.05 1.19
CA GLY A 56 5.53 0.35 1.53
C GLY A 56 6.37 -0.04 0.31
N ARG A 57 7.07 -1.18 0.38
CA ARG A 57 7.92 -1.67 -0.71
C ARG A 57 7.76 -3.16 -0.98
N PHE A 58 7.95 -3.54 -2.23
CA PHE A 58 8.02 -4.94 -2.64
C PHE A 58 9.46 -5.42 -2.78
N SER A 59 9.65 -6.74 -2.66
CA SER A 59 10.91 -7.41 -2.95
C SER A 59 11.35 -7.23 -4.41
N GLY A 60 12.64 -7.16 -4.65
CA GLY A 60 13.21 -7.15 -6.01
C GLY A 60 12.90 -8.41 -6.83
N GLY A 61 12.45 -9.51 -6.19
CA GLY A 61 11.97 -10.71 -6.85
C GLY A 61 10.51 -10.64 -7.34
N THR A 62 9.79 -9.58 -6.99
CA THR A 62 8.40 -9.33 -7.36
C THR A 62 8.22 -9.26 -8.88
N ARG A 63 7.09 -9.79 -9.38
CA ARG A 63 6.71 -9.77 -10.79
C ARG A 63 5.27 -9.31 -10.95
N GLY A 64 4.95 -8.75 -12.10
CA GLY A 64 3.63 -8.23 -12.44
C GLY A 64 3.48 -6.73 -12.15
N PRO A 65 2.26 -6.18 -12.26
CA PRO A 65 1.98 -4.77 -12.05
C PRO A 65 1.98 -4.42 -10.55
N CYS A 66 3.18 -4.19 -10.01
CA CYS A 66 3.38 -3.87 -8.60
C CYS A 66 3.97 -2.47 -8.46
N ILE A 67 3.25 -1.58 -7.77
CA ILE A 67 3.61 -0.19 -7.56
C ILE A 67 3.86 0.03 -6.07
N GLY A 68 5.10 0.27 -5.71
CA GLY A 68 5.51 0.61 -4.34
C GLY A 68 5.73 2.09 -4.14
N HIS A 69 5.97 2.47 -2.88
CA HIS A 69 6.29 3.84 -2.46
C HIS A 69 5.22 4.87 -2.84
N VAL A 70 3.93 4.45 -2.88
CA VAL A 70 2.81 5.38 -3.12
C VAL A 70 2.85 6.47 -2.05
N SER A 71 2.92 7.71 -2.49
CA SER A 71 3.13 8.86 -1.62
C SER A 71 2.15 9.99 -1.94
N PRO A 72 1.64 10.70 -0.92
CA PRO A 72 1.88 10.48 0.51
C PRO A 72 1.36 9.14 1.02
N GLU A 73 2.04 8.54 2.01
CA GLU A 73 1.62 7.29 2.63
C GLU A 73 0.31 7.43 3.43
N ALA A 74 -0.39 6.33 3.70
CA ALA A 74 -1.65 6.34 4.45
C ALA A 74 -1.51 6.97 5.84
N MET A 75 -0.39 6.76 6.56
CA MET A 75 -0.14 7.36 7.86
C MET A 75 0.10 8.87 7.80
N SER A 76 0.40 9.42 6.63
CA SER A 76 0.58 10.86 6.37
C SER A 76 -0.58 11.46 5.58
N ASP A 77 -1.80 10.95 5.77
CA ASP A 77 -3.03 11.41 5.14
C ASP A 77 -3.03 11.31 3.60
N GLY A 78 -2.23 10.39 3.05
CA GLY A 78 -2.24 10.11 1.63
C GLY A 78 -3.56 9.47 1.17
N PRO A 79 -3.99 9.72 -0.09
CA PRO A 79 -5.23 9.17 -0.66
C PRO A 79 -5.34 7.66 -0.54
N ILE A 80 -4.22 6.93 -0.57
CA ILE A 80 -4.20 5.48 -0.36
C ILE A 80 -4.86 5.07 0.97
N GLY A 81 -4.84 5.95 1.97
CA GLY A 81 -5.49 5.73 3.26
C GLY A 81 -7.03 5.81 3.21
N ALA A 82 -7.59 6.38 2.15
CA ALA A 82 -9.04 6.54 1.96
C ALA A 82 -9.69 5.39 1.18
N ILE A 83 -8.90 4.54 0.55
CA ILE A 83 -9.40 3.47 -0.32
C ILE A 83 -10.17 2.44 0.51
N GLU A 84 -11.33 2.03 0.00
CA GLU A 84 -12.19 0.98 0.57
C GLU A 84 -12.40 -0.13 -0.46
N ASP A 85 -12.83 -1.31 0.01
CA ASP A 85 -13.10 -2.43 -0.87
C ASP A 85 -14.21 -2.08 -1.87
N GLY A 86 -13.97 -2.37 -3.14
CA GLY A 86 -14.87 -2.04 -4.25
C GLY A 86 -14.62 -0.70 -4.93
N ASP A 87 -13.70 0.12 -4.43
CA ASP A 87 -13.28 1.33 -5.15
C ASP A 87 -12.56 0.98 -6.46
N ILE A 88 -12.81 1.77 -7.50
CA ILE A 88 -12.19 1.58 -8.80
C ILE A 88 -10.86 2.33 -8.85
N ILE A 89 -9.78 1.59 -9.18
CA ILE A 89 -8.44 2.14 -9.34
C ILE A 89 -8.00 1.96 -10.79
N GLU A 90 -7.56 3.02 -11.41
CA GLU A 90 -6.97 3.02 -12.73
C GLU A 90 -5.45 3.05 -12.63
N ILE A 91 -4.79 2.13 -13.35
CA ILE A 91 -3.33 2.09 -13.49
C ILE A 91 -2.98 2.11 -14.98
N ASP A 92 -2.31 3.17 -15.41
CA ASP A 92 -1.76 3.29 -16.76
C ASP A 92 -0.24 3.43 -16.69
N ILE A 93 0.45 2.32 -16.96
CA ILE A 93 1.91 2.26 -16.88
C ILE A 93 2.56 3.10 -17.97
N GLU A 94 1.97 3.13 -19.17
CA GLU A 94 2.52 3.85 -20.32
C GLU A 94 2.51 5.35 -20.09
N ASN A 95 1.39 5.88 -19.59
CA ASN A 95 1.23 7.29 -19.25
C ASN A 95 1.72 7.62 -17.83
N ARG A 96 2.20 6.64 -17.07
CA ARG A 96 2.66 6.79 -15.68
C ARG A 96 1.60 7.42 -14.78
N PHE A 97 0.41 6.86 -14.85
CA PHE A 97 -0.76 7.37 -14.16
C PHE A 97 -1.31 6.31 -13.23
N ILE A 98 -1.69 6.73 -12.04
CA ILE A 98 -2.46 5.95 -11.06
C ILE A 98 -3.50 6.86 -10.43
N ASN A 99 -4.74 6.43 -10.41
CA ASN A 99 -5.83 7.20 -9.83
C ASN A 99 -6.86 6.29 -9.18
N VAL A 100 -7.66 6.84 -8.28
CA VAL A 100 -8.87 6.21 -7.74
C VAL A 100 -10.08 7.03 -8.17
N GLU A 101 -11.16 6.39 -8.59
CA GLU A 101 -12.40 7.05 -9.03
C GLU A 101 -13.21 7.59 -7.82
N LEU A 102 -12.59 8.48 -7.07
CA LEU A 102 -13.20 9.21 -5.95
C LEU A 102 -13.02 10.70 -6.13
N SER A 103 -13.99 11.49 -5.65
CA SER A 103 -13.81 12.94 -5.57
C SER A 103 -12.88 13.33 -4.43
N ASP A 104 -12.23 14.50 -4.55
CA ASP A 104 -11.40 15.06 -3.47
C ASP A 104 -12.19 15.25 -2.16
N GLU A 105 -13.48 15.56 -2.26
CA GLU A 105 -14.37 15.68 -1.12
C GLU A 105 -14.57 14.34 -0.43
N GLU A 106 -14.83 13.27 -1.19
CA GLU A 106 -14.99 11.92 -0.64
C GLU A 106 -13.69 11.41 -0.01
N ILE A 107 -12.55 11.60 -0.67
CA ILE A 107 -11.23 11.26 -0.11
C ILE A 107 -11.03 11.98 1.22
N SER A 108 -11.29 13.29 1.26
CA SER A 108 -11.14 14.10 2.48
C SER A 108 -12.07 13.62 3.61
N ASN A 109 -13.31 13.30 3.29
CA ASN A 109 -14.29 12.79 4.25
C ASN A 109 -13.85 11.44 4.82
N ARG A 110 -13.42 10.50 3.99
CA ARG A 110 -12.94 9.18 4.43
C ARG A 110 -11.68 9.30 5.30
N LEU A 111 -10.74 10.15 4.89
CA LEU A 111 -9.52 10.44 5.68
C LEU A 111 -9.84 11.01 7.05
N ALA A 112 -10.81 11.92 7.15
CA ALA A 112 -11.21 12.53 8.42
C ALA A 112 -11.88 11.54 9.38
N ASN A 113 -12.59 10.55 8.85
CA ASN A 113 -13.36 9.57 9.64
C ASN A 113 -12.60 8.25 9.90
N ARG A 114 -11.47 8.01 9.22
CA ARG A 114 -10.72 6.78 9.37
C ARG A 114 -10.04 6.68 10.74
N LYS A 115 -9.78 5.45 11.14
CA LYS A 115 -8.94 5.15 12.30
C LYS A 115 -7.61 4.57 11.81
N ASN A 116 -6.54 5.29 12.07
CA ASN A 116 -5.21 4.75 11.80
C ASN A 116 -4.94 3.51 12.68
N PRO A 117 -4.33 2.46 12.12
CA PRO A 117 -3.94 1.30 12.89
C PRO A 117 -2.93 1.72 13.97
N LYS A 118 -3.09 1.19 15.17
CA LYS A 118 -2.07 1.34 16.21
C LYS A 118 -1.00 0.28 15.96
N ARG A 119 0.21 0.72 15.65
CA ARG A 119 1.39 -0.15 15.68
C ARG A 119 2.12 0.06 16.99
N ASP A 120 2.34 -1.03 17.70
CA ASP A 120 3.15 -1.04 18.90
C ASP A 120 4.62 -1.15 18.49
N VAL A 121 5.25 0.02 18.34
CA VAL A 121 6.68 0.12 18.02
C VAL A 121 7.39 0.83 19.14
N ASP A 122 8.49 0.26 19.57
CA ASP A 122 9.32 0.79 20.65
C ASP A 122 10.75 1.16 20.19
N GLY A 123 11.55 1.62 21.09
CA GLY A 123 12.95 1.90 20.87
C GLY A 123 13.22 2.81 19.66
N TRP A 124 14.18 2.42 18.85
CA TRP A 124 14.62 3.20 17.70
C TRP A 124 13.53 3.40 16.64
N LEU A 125 12.73 2.40 16.36
CA LEU A 125 11.66 2.51 15.35
C LEU A 125 10.58 3.52 15.75
N SER A 126 10.30 3.68 17.04
CA SER A 126 9.40 4.73 17.55
C SER A 126 9.96 6.13 17.31
N ILE A 127 11.27 6.31 17.39
CA ILE A 127 11.94 7.60 17.09
C ILE A 127 11.93 7.81 15.58
N TYR A 128 12.33 6.79 14.81
CA TYR A 128 12.38 6.82 13.35
C TYR A 128 11.03 7.25 12.74
N SER A 129 9.91 6.66 13.15
CA SER A 129 8.58 6.98 12.62
C SER A 129 8.15 8.43 12.80
N LYS A 130 8.75 9.15 13.78
CA LYS A 130 8.44 10.56 14.06
C LYS A 130 9.23 11.54 13.20
N VAL A 131 10.43 11.14 12.74
CA VAL A 131 11.36 12.05 12.05
C VAL A 131 11.57 11.70 10.58
N VAL A 132 11.17 10.50 10.15
CA VAL A 132 11.30 10.07 8.76
C VAL A 132 10.41 10.89 7.84
N GLN A 133 10.95 11.26 6.70
CA GLN A 133 10.22 11.94 5.64
C GLN A 133 9.55 10.93 4.69
N SER A 134 8.73 11.44 3.78
CA SER A 134 8.03 10.64 2.79
C SER A 134 8.98 9.85 1.87
N ALA A 135 8.51 8.72 1.34
CA ALA A 135 9.27 7.83 0.48
C ALA A 135 9.70 8.49 -0.83
N ASP A 136 8.86 9.36 -1.41
CA ASP A 136 9.16 10.12 -2.64
C ASP A 136 10.31 11.12 -2.46
N THR A 137 10.60 11.52 -1.23
CA THR A 137 11.75 12.38 -0.89
C THR A 137 12.96 11.58 -0.36
N GLY A 138 12.92 10.26 -0.47
CA GLY A 138 14.01 9.34 -0.10
C GLY A 138 13.96 8.86 1.34
N ALA A 139 12.84 9.03 2.06
CA ALA A 139 12.67 8.60 3.45
C ALA A 139 13.82 9.04 4.37
N ILE A 140 14.34 10.24 4.15
CA ILE A 140 15.44 10.81 4.95
C ILE A 140 14.95 11.21 6.35
N LEU A 141 15.89 11.28 7.30
CA LEU A 141 15.59 11.72 8.66
C LEU A 141 15.81 13.22 8.81
N ARG A 142 14.80 13.93 9.29
CA ARG A 142 14.89 15.37 9.59
C ARG A 142 14.11 15.70 10.84
#